data_851e526f198404a29ce52ebb6bbe1fd5
#
_entry.id   851e526f198404a29ce52ebb6bbe1fd5
#
_cell.length_a   1.000
_cell.length_b   1.000
_cell.length_c   1.000
_cell.angle_alpha   90.00
_cell.angle_beta   90.00
_cell.angle_gamma   90.00
#
_symmetry.space_group_name_H-M   'P 1'
#
loop_
_entity.id
_entity.type
_entity.pdbx_description
1 polymer ?
#
loop_
_entity_poly.entity_id
_entity_poly.type
_entity_poly.pdbx_seq_one_letter_code
_entity_poly.pdbx_strand_id
1 'polypeptide(L)'
;MKKLLLIAFAALAFAACSDDDKTPTPPHVETITFSDAELGADGYLWGKKLATDEDGSLVFEGVIYKEGKASFLSYFSDFGGVWDTWCKFAISGCHDKLTEGTDNQFSVYTTVDDGQNKFAVAYDMKGMGPGYTFNPAVEFSTPVSPVSVRVANNTWTYLHLKGDYSDYSVSIIGFDGETQTGKVDVPLAANNKIVADWNTVGLDKLGVVTKIIFSVECSDKMAPTYFCIDDLVYSE
;
A
#
# COMPACT_ATOMS: atom_id res chain seq x y z
N MET A 1 -15.73 -21.49 9.85
CA MET A 1 -15.63 -22.34 8.64
C MET A 1 -14.93 -21.52 7.56
N LYS A 2 -13.65 -21.75 7.38
CA LYS A 2 -12.81 -21.03 6.39
C LYS A 2 -13.24 -21.43 4.98
N LYS A 3 -13.79 -20.50 4.19
CA LYS A 3 -14.04 -20.71 2.77
C LYS A 3 -12.73 -20.44 2.02
N LEU A 4 -12.04 -21.51 1.63
CA LEU A 4 -10.96 -21.44 0.66
C LEU A 4 -11.56 -21.01 -0.69
N LEU A 5 -11.22 -19.83 -1.18
CA LEU A 5 -11.52 -19.43 -2.56
C LEU A 5 -10.43 -20.07 -3.45
N LEU A 6 -10.77 -21.18 -4.08
CA LEU A 6 -9.93 -21.76 -5.14
C LEU A 6 -10.10 -20.89 -6.40
N ILE A 7 -9.09 -20.11 -6.73
CA ILE A 7 -8.99 -19.48 -8.05
C ILE A 7 -8.53 -20.56 -9.02
N ALA A 8 -9.44 -21.05 -9.85
CA ALA A 8 -9.14 -21.98 -10.92
C ALA A 8 -8.48 -21.23 -12.08
N PHE A 9 -7.17 -21.39 -12.27
CA PHE A 9 -6.49 -20.99 -13.49
C PHE A 9 -6.89 -21.93 -14.63
N ALA A 10 -7.55 -21.40 -15.66
CA ALA A 10 -7.79 -22.11 -16.91
C ALA A 10 -6.47 -22.18 -17.69
N ALA A 11 -5.85 -23.36 -17.74
CA ALA A 11 -4.72 -23.65 -18.59
C ALA A 11 -5.18 -23.71 -20.06
N LEU A 12 -4.79 -22.74 -20.88
CA LEU A 12 -4.88 -22.84 -22.34
C LEU A 12 -3.75 -23.75 -22.84
N ALA A 13 -4.11 -24.95 -23.24
CA ALA A 13 -3.20 -25.87 -23.90
C ALA A 13 -3.01 -25.45 -25.37
N PHE A 14 -1.83 -24.92 -25.71
CA PHE A 14 -1.38 -24.87 -27.10
C PHE A 14 -0.61 -26.14 -27.42
N ALA A 15 -1.19 -27.01 -28.24
CA ALA A 15 -0.49 -28.13 -28.83
C ALA A 15 0.32 -27.63 -30.05
N ALA A 16 1.64 -27.55 -29.92
CA ALA A 16 2.56 -27.50 -31.04
C ALA A 16 3.68 -28.50 -30.79
N CYS A 17 3.74 -29.54 -31.64
CA CYS A 17 4.80 -30.52 -31.67
C CYS A 17 6.11 -29.89 -32.14
N SER A 18 7.17 -29.96 -31.33
CA SER A 18 8.56 -30.24 -31.75
C SER A 18 9.43 -30.43 -30.51
N ASP A 19 10.32 -31.40 -30.59
CA ASP A 19 11.22 -31.92 -29.56
C ASP A 19 11.99 -30.81 -28.82
N ASP A 20 11.63 -30.60 -27.58
CA ASP A 20 12.43 -30.28 -26.38
C ASP A 20 11.43 -30.12 -25.22
N ASP A 21 11.19 -31.20 -24.47
CA ASP A 21 10.28 -31.26 -23.32
C ASP A 21 10.81 -30.43 -22.14
N LYS A 22 10.82 -29.10 -22.29
CA LYS A 22 10.84 -28.18 -21.15
C LYS A 22 9.44 -27.60 -20.96
N THR A 23 8.60 -28.33 -20.20
CA THR A 23 7.37 -27.72 -19.66
C THR A 23 7.74 -26.43 -18.99
N PRO A 24 7.21 -25.27 -19.40
CA PRO A 24 7.51 -23.99 -18.75
C PRO A 24 7.20 -24.11 -17.25
N THR A 25 8.18 -23.89 -16.41
CA THR A 25 7.93 -23.79 -14.96
C THR A 25 6.93 -22.65 -14.75
N PRO A 26 5.81 -22.87 -14.04
CA PRO A 26 4.89 -21.79 -13.73
C PRO A 26 5.65 -20.66 -13.03
N PRO A 27 5.32 -19.39 -13.30
CA PRO A 27 5.95 -18.27 -12.61
C PRO A 27 5.75 -18.41 -11.10
N HIS A 28 6.79 -18.14 -10.35
CA HIS A 28 6.70 -18.09 -8.90
C HIS A 28 5.86 -16.88 -8.51
N VAL A 29 4.85 -17.07 -7.65
CA VAL A 29 3.94 -16.02 -7.20
C VAL A 29 4.12 -15.84 -5.70
N GLU A 30 4.39 -14.61 -5.29
CA GLU A 30 4.50 -14.21 -3.88
C GLU A 30 3.37 -13.26 -3.50
N THR A 31 2.96 -13.32 -2.22
CA THR A 31 1.98 -12.42 -1.61
C THR A 31 2.58 -11.80 -0.37
N ILE A 32 2.61 -10.48 -0.32
CA ILE A 32 3.02 -9.71 0.84
C ILE A 32 1.82 -9.54 1.76
N THR A 33 1.90 -10.09 2.97
CA THR A 33 0.78 -10.17 3.92
C THR A 33 1.02 -9.39 5.22
N PHE A 34 2.20 -8.85 5.41
CA PHE A 34 2.64 -8.17 6.64
C PHE A 34 2.52 -9.02 7.92
N SER A 35 2.19 -10.30 7.82
CA SER A 35 1.91 -11.18 8.96
C SER A 35 3.07 -11.26 9.96
N ASP A 36 4.31 -11.19 9.47
CA ASP A 36 5.53 -11.28 10.28
C ASP A 36 6.00 -9.93 10.84
N ALA A 37 5.27 -8.83 10.59
CA ALA A 37 5.64 -7.52 11.09
C ALA A 37 5.55 -7.44 12.62
N GLU A 38 6.57 -6.88 13.27
CA GLU A 38 6.60 -6.62 14.71
C GLU A 38 6.10 -5.18 14.97
N LEU A 39 4.87 -5.04 15.48
CA LEU A 39 4.20 -3.74 15.61
C LEU A 39 4.47 -3.01 16.94
N GLY A 40 4.94 -3.72 17.95
CA GLY A 40 5.08 -3.17 19.30
C GLY A 40 3.74 -3.00 20.05
N ALA A 41 3.79 -2.35 21.22
CA ALA A 41 2.64 -2.23 22.12
C ALA A 41 1.51 -1.33 21.58
N ASP A 42 1.83 -0.39 20.71
CA ASP A 42 0.86 0.54 20.13
C ASP A 42 0.03 -0.08 19.00
N GLY A 43 0.38 -1.30 18.55
CA GLY A 43 -0.29 -1.98 17.45
C GLY A 43 0.13 -1.49 16.07
N TYR A 44 1.18 -0.66 15.97
CA TYR A 44 1.74 -0.20 14.69
C TYR A 44 3.25 0.07 14.78
N LEU A 45 3.91 0.01 13.63
CA LEU A 45 5.31 0.37 13.41
C LEU A 45 5.37 1.53 12.40
N TRP A 46 5.99 2.66 12.77
CA TRP A 46 6.21 3.81 11.94
C TRP A 46 7.63 4.36 12.11
N GLY A 47 8.06 5.26 11.23
CA GLY A 47 9.43 5.75 11.19
C GLY A 47 9.97 6.29 12.51
N LYS A 48 9.13 6.88 13.37
CA LYS A 48 9.54 7.37 14.70
C LYS A 48 10.18 6.29 15.59
N LYS A 49 9.71 5.05 15.49
CA LYS A 49 10.28 3.92 16.28
C LYS A 49 11.69 3.54 15.84
N LEU A 50 12.10 3.93 14.64
CA LEU A 50 13.40 3.66 14.03
C LEU A 50 14.27 4.92 13.88
N ALA A 51 13.73 6.10 14.27
CA ALA A 51 14.42 7.36 14.10
C ALA A 51 15.68 7.46 14.97
N THR A 52 16.69 8.10 14.43
CA THR A 52 17.96 8.43 15.07
C THR A 52 18.14 9.93 15.14
N ASP A 53 18.95 10.42 16.08
CA ASP A 53 19.26 11.84 16.20
C ASP A 53 20.19 12.27 15.05
N GLU A 54 19.74 13.24 14.27
CA GLU A 54 20.50 13.90 13.24
C GLU A 54 20.46 15.41 13.51
N ASP A 55 21.55 15.96 14.01
CA ASP A 55 21.70 17.38 14.30
C ASP A 55 20.60 17.98 15.21
N GLY A 56 20.14 17.21 16.21
CA GLY A 56 19.11 17.60 17.17
C GLY A 56 17.67 17.37 16.67
N SER A 57 17.49 16.66 15.56
CA SER A 57 16.21 16.19 15.06
C SER A 57 16.18 14.68 15.04
N LEU A 58 15.08 14.08 15.46
CA LEU A 58 14.86 12.64 15.25
C LEU A 58 14.40 12.43 13.81
N VAL A 59 15.19 11.70 13.04
CA VAL A 59 14.92 11.44 11.61
C VAL A 59 14.98 9.95 11.31
N PHE A 60 14.11 9.48 10.43
CA PHE A 60 14.19 8.19 9.78
C PHE A 60 13.83 8.35 8.30
N GLU A 61 14.68 7.86 7.43
CA GLU A 61 14.38 7.67 6.02
C GLU A 61 14.93 6.31 5.57
N GLY A 62 14.04 5.42 5.12
CA GLY A 62 14.48 4.09 4.74
C GLY A 62 13.36 3.07 4.63
N VAL A 63 13.74 1.80 4.67
CA VAL A 63 12.82 0.66 4.60
C VAL A 63 12.22 0.40 5.98
N ILE A 64 10.89 0.56 6.09
CA ILE A 64 10.14 0.27 7.33
C ILE A 64 9.79 -1.22 7.45
N TYR A 65 9.57 -1.89 6.31
CA TYR A 65 9.23 -3.30 6.26
C TYR A 65 9.73 -3.94 4.97
N LYS A 66 10.13 -5.20 5.06
CA LYS A 66 10.56 -5.99 3.91
C LYS A 66 9.99 -7.39 3.98
N GLU A 67 9.41 -7.85 2.88
CA GLU A 67 8.90 -9.21 2.71
C GLU A 67 9.14 -9.66 1.26
N GLY A 68 9.71 -10.85 1.06
CA GLY A 68 10.12 -11.30 -0.26
C GLY A 68 11.08 -10.31 -0.93
N LYS A 69 10.76 -9.88 -2.15
CA LYS A 69 11.51 -8.86 -2.90
C LYS A 69 11.08 -7.42 -2.61
N ALA A 70 9.92 -7.24 -1.96
CA ALA A 70 9.32 -5.93 -1.72
C ALA A 70 9.92 -5.23 -0.49
N SER A 71 10.25 -3.96 -0.63
CA SER A 71 10.70 -3.05 0.43
C SER A 71 9.78 -1.85 0.48
N PHE A 72 9.15 -1.63 1.64
CA PHE A 72 8.23 -0.52 1.90
C PHE A 72 9.00 0.64 2.51
N LEU A 73 8.99 1.79 1.84
CA LEU A 73 9.72 2.97 2.28
C LEU A 73 8.92 3.78 3.30
N SER A 74 9.61 4.44 4.23
CA SER A 74 9.01 5.35 5.20
C SER A 74 9.92 6.55 5.43
N TYR A 75 9.32 7.64 5.84
CA TYR A 75 10.00 8.85 6.29
C TYR A 75 9.38 9.34 7.59
N PHE A 76 10.20 9.83 8.50
CA PHE A 76 9.80 10.50 9.73
C PHE A 76 10.79 11.60 10.08
N SER A 77 10.28 12.73 10.63
CA SER A 77 11.08 13.76 11.31
C SER A 77 10.27 14.43 12.40
N ASP A 78 10.90 14.75 13.52
CA ASP A 78 10.30 15.54 14.60
C ASP A 78 10.63 17.03 14.52
N PHE A 79 11.36 17.46 13.48
CA PHE A 79 11.78 18.84 13.27
C PHE A 79 12.39 19.49 14.52
N GLY A 80 13.35 18.82 15.18
CA GLY A 80 14.00 19.29 16.39
C GLY A 80 13.10 19.26 17.61
N GLY A 81 12.18 18.31 17.69
CA GLY A 81 11.23 18.14 18.80
C GLY A 81 10.05 19.12 18.76
N VAL A 82 9.83 19.82 17.61
CA VAL A 82 8.73 20.78 17.47
C VAL A 82 7.42 20.10 17.13
N TRP A 83 7.45 19.19 16.15
CA TRP A 83 6.29 18.37 15.76
C TRP A 83 6.72 17.09 15.03
N ASP A 84 5.98 16.02 15.24
CA ASP A 84 6.15 14.78 14.50
C ASP A 84 5.51 14.92 13.11
N THR A 85 6.26 14.56 12.07
CA THR A 85 5.71 14.36 10.74
C THR A 85 6.23 13.04 10.16
N TRP A 86 5.43 12.42 9.31
CA TRP A 86 5.82 11.20 8.61
C TRP A 86 5.10 11.11 7.26
N CYS A 87 5.60 10.27 6.38
CA CYS A 87 4.91 9.93 5.14
C CYS A 87 5.39 8.56 4.60
N LYS A 88 4.88 8.21 3.43
CA LYS A 88 5.10 6.91 2.79
C LYS A 88 4.35 5.81 3.55
N PHE A 89 5.04 4.82 4.17
CA PHE A 89 4.37 3.70 4.81
C PHE A 89 4.63 3.62 6.31
N ALA A 90 3.60 3.16 7.03
CA ALA A 90 3.68 2.55 8.35
C ALA A 90 3.01 1.16 8.28
N ILE A 91 3.38 0.23 9.17
CA ILE A 91 2.74 -1.09 9.25
C ILE A 91 1.86 -1.12 10.48
N SER A 92 0.64 -1.63 10.35
CA SER A 92 -0.38 -1.54 11.40
C SER A 92 -1.23 -2.80 11.50
N GLY A 93 -1.78 -3.03 12.68
CA GLY A 93 -2.87 -3.97 12.97
C GLY A 93 -4.04 -3.26 13.68
N CYS A 94 -4.19 -1.94 13.52
CA CYS A 94 -5.24 -1.16 14.18
C CYS A 94 -6.54 -1.14 13.37
N HIS A 95 -7.68 -1.39 14.04
CA HIS A 95 -9.00 -1.53 13.42
C HIS A 95 -10.05 -0.64 14.11
N ASP A 96 -9.67 0.51 14.67
CA ASP A 96 -10.62 1.46 15.24
C ASP A 96 -11.43 2.13 14.12
N LYS A 97 -12.76 1.95 14.16
CA LYS A 97 -13.71 2.41 13.13
C LYS A 97 -14.43 3.70 13.53
N LEU A 98 -14.17 4.23 14.71
CA LEU A 98 -15.01 5.27 15.32
C LEU A 98 -14.27 6.57 15.63
N THR A 99 -13.01 6.50 15.99
CA THR A 99 -12.22 7.70 16.35
C THR A 99 -11.88 8.49 15.10
N GLU A 100 -12.24 9.78 15.11
CA GLU A 100 -11.92 10.73 14.05
C GLU A 100 -10.55 11.39 14.29
N GLY A 101 -9.95 11.91 13.21
CA GLY A 101 -8.75 12.73 13.29
C GLY A 101 -7.44 11.95 13.34
N THR A 102 -6.36 12.68 13.62
CA THR A 102 -4.97 12.19 13.58
C THR A 102 -4.69 11.09 14.58
N ASP A 103 -5.44 11.03 15.69
CA ASP A 103 -5.24 9.99 16.70
C ASP A 103 -5.55 8.58 16.17
N ASN A 104 -6.29 8.50 15.06
CA ASN A 104 -6.66 7.26 14.40
C ASN A 104 -6.05 7.10 12.98
N GLN A 105 -4.92 7.73 12.73
CA GLN A 105 -4.26 7.72 11.41
C GLN A 105 -3.72 6.34 10.99
N PHE A 106 -3.60 5.39 11.92
CA PHE A 106 -3.06 4.04 11.65
C PHE A 106 -4.12 2.96 11.49
N SER A 107 -5.43 3.27 11.55
CA SER A 107 -6.50 2.27 11.45
C SER A 107 -7.04 2.13 10.03
N VAL A 108 -7.37 0.89 9.65
CA VAL A 108 -8.14 0.60 8.44
C VAL A 108 -9.63 0.65 8.74
N TYR A 109 -10.43 1.16 7.79
CA TYR A 109 -11.88 1.05 7.84
C TYR A 109 -12.36 -0.15 7.04
N THR A 110 -12.97 -1.12 7.73
CA THR A 110 -13.64 -2.28 7.12
C THR A 110 -14.93 -2.59 7.86
N THR A 111 -15.97 -3.05 7.18
CA THR A 111 -17.20 -3.54 7.82
C THR A 111 -17.05 -4.99 8.24
N VAL A 112 -16.18 -5.74 7.58
CA VAL A 112 -15.84 -7.12 7.92
C VAL A 112 -14.84 -7.12 9.06
N ASP A 113 -15.05 -7.98 10.05
CA ASP A 113 -14.07 -8.25 11.09
C ASP A 113 -13.03 -9.22 10.50
N ASP A 114 -11.87 -8.71 10.13
CA ASP A 114 -10.71 -9.48 9.68
C ASP A 114 -9.72 -9.78 10.81
N GLY A 115 -10.12 -9.48 12.04
CA GLY A 115 -9.55 -9.96 13.28
C GLY A 115 -8.17 -9.40 13.61
N GLN A 116 -7.11 -10.12 13.27
CA GLN A 116 -5.72 -9.76 13.59
C GLN A 116 -4.90 -9.50 12.32
N ASN A 117 -5.55 -9.07 11.25
CA ASN A 117 -4.88 -8.74 10.02
C ASN A 117 -3.89 -7.59 10.22
N LYS A 118 -2.70 -7.70 9.63
CA LYS A 118 -1.72 -6.62 9.55
C LYS A 118 -1.68 -6.12 8.13
N PHE A 119 -1.43 -4.83 7.96
CA PHE A 119 -1.46 -4.15 6.67
C PHE A 119 -0.53 -2.96 6.66
N ALA A 120 -0.24 -2.39 5.50
CA ALA A 120 0.46 -1.13 5.41
C ALA A 120 -0.53 0.05 5.34
N VAL A 121 -0.33 1.04 6.19
CA VAL A 121 -0.95 2.36 6.09
C VAL A 121 -0.06 3.25 5.25
N ALA A 122 -0.62 3.84 4.21
CA ALA A 122 0.05 4.76 3.32
C ALA A 122 -0.40 6.20 3.61
N TYR A 123 0.55 7.12 3.69
CA TYR A 123 0.30 8.56 3.75
C TYR A 123 1.02 9.26 2.59
N ASP A 124 0.23 9.83 1.69
CA ASP A 124 0.71 10.60 0.55
C ASP A 124 0.86 12.10 0.93
N MET A 125 2.09 12.51 1.22
CA MET A 125 2.42 13.91 1.50
C MET A 125 2.84 14.65 0.21
N LYS A 126 2.09 14.46 -0.87
CA LYS A 126 2.38 15.11 -2.15
C LYS A 126 2.40 16.65 -2.04
N GLY A 127 3.20 17.29 -2.89
CA GLY A 127 3.35 18.76 -2.91
C GLY A 127 4.32 19.31 -1.88
N MET A 128 4.88 18.50 -0.99
CA MET A 128 5.95 18.91 -0.05
C MET A 128 7.35 18.87 -0.67
N GLY A 129 7.50 18.25 -1.84
CA GLY A 129 8.78 18.16 -2.57
C GLY A 129 8.57 17.91 -4.06
N PRO A 130 9.65 17.85 -4.86
CA PRO A 130 9.56 17.64 -6.30
C PRO A 130 9.12 16.21 -6.64
N GLY A 131 8.33 16.06 -7.69
CA GLY A 131 7.90 14.77 -8.22
C GLY A 131 7.18 13.91 -7.18
N TYR A 132 7.65 12.68 -7.01
CA TYR A 132 7.08 11.68 -6.09
C TYR A 132 7.90 11.47 -4.81
N THR A 133 8.71 12.44 -4.39
CA THR A 133 9.66 12.28 -3.27
C THR A 133 8.99 11.82 -1.96
N PHE A 134 7.80 12.34 -1.65
CA PHE A 134 7.07 12.04 -0.41
C PHE A 134 5.85 11.12 -0.60
N ASN A 135 5.72 10.52 -1.79
CA ASN A 135 4.68 9.53 -2.04
C ASN A 135 5.04 8.16 -1.46
N PRO A 136 4.05 7.36 -1.04
CA PRO A 136 4.27 5.97 -0.69
C PRO A 136 4.90 5.21 -1.86
N ALA A 137 5.97 4.46 -1.59
CA ALA A 137 6.69 3.70 -2.60
C ALA A 137 7.09 2.32 -2.08
N VAL A 138 6.88 1.30 -2.94
CA VAL A 138 7.39 -0.05 -2.76
C VAL A 138 8.47 -0.28 -3.82
N GLU A 139 9.67 -0.64 -3.37
CA GLU A 139 10.79 -0.98 -4.24
C GLU A 139 11.04 -2.49 -4.24
N PHE A 140 11.37 -3.03 -5.41
CA PHE A 140 11.67 -4.44 -5.57
C PHE A 140 13.17 -4.65 -5.83
N SER A 141 13.76 -5.64 -5.17
CA SER A 141 15.19 -5.95 -5.31
C SER A 141 15.59 -6.45 -6.71
N THR A 142 14.63 -6.95 -7.49
CA THR A 142 14.73 -7.31 -8.91
C THR A 142 13.41 -6.98 -9.60
N PRO A 143 13.37 -6.83 -10.94
CA PRO A 143 12.12 -6.62 -11.66
C PRO A 143 11.09 -7.72 -11.38
N VAL A 144 9.83 -7.34 -11.19
CA VAL A 144 8.69 -8.24 -10.94
C VAL A 144 7.49 -7.84 -11.80
N SER A 145 6.55 -8.76 -11.97
CA SER A 145 5.25 -8.50 -12.60
C SER A 145 4.17 -8.42 -11.52
N PRO A 146 3.68 -7.23 -11.13
CA PRO A 146 2.60 -7.09 -10.18
C PRO A 146 1.30 -7.72 -10.69
N VAL A 147 0.60 -8.45 -9.83
CA VAL A 147 -0.63 -9.18 -10.17
C VAL A 147 -1.84 -8.49 -9.58
N SER A 148 -1.84 -8.24 -8.27
CA SER A 148 -2.94 -7.58 -7.57
C SER A 148 -2.49 -6.97 -6.25
N VAL A 149 -3.34 -6.11 -5.71
CA VAL A 149 -3.22 -5.57 -4.35
C VAL A 149 -4.61 -5.35 -3.77
N ARG A 150 -4.77 -5.48 -2.46
CA ARG A 150 -5.98 -5.03 -1.76
C ARG A 150 -5.77 -3.59 -1.31
N VAL A 151 -6.78 -2.75 -1.53
CA VAL A 151 -6.76 -1.33 -1.14
C VAL A 151 -8.03 -1.03 -0.35
N ALA A 152 -7.90 -0.31 0.77
CA ALA A 152 -9.03 0.14 1.58
C ALA A 152 -8.83 1.59 2.03
N ASN A 153 -9.93 2.21 2.45
CA ASN A 153 -9.85 3.50 3.13
C ASN A 153 -9.20 3.34 4.52
N ASN A 154 -8.33 4.28 4.85
CA ASN A 154 -7.96 4.54 6.25
C ASN A 154 -9.17 5.08 7.01
N THR A 155 -9.31 4.81 8.30
CA THR A 155 -10.50 5.21 9.07
C THR A 155 -10.65 6.72 9.15
N TRP A 156 -9.59 7.46 9.39
CA TRP A 156 -9.67 8.94 9.41
C TRP A 156 -10.17 9.48 8.05
N THR A 157 -9.60 8.99 6.94
CA THR A 157 -10.05 9.38 5.59
C THR A 157 -11.50 8.99 5.35
N TYR A 158 -11.92 7.78 5.69
CA TYR A 158 -13.29 7.31 5.52
C TYR A 158 -14.31 8.18 6.26
N LEU A 159 -14.04 8.48 7.55
CA LEU A 159 -14.94 9.28 8.38
C LEU A 159 -15.03 10.73 7.87
N HIS A 160 -13.91 11.31 7.42
CA HIS A 160 -13.89 12.63 6.79
C HIS A 160 -14.75 12.65 5.51
N LEU A 161 -14.51 11.73 4.58
CA LEU A 161 -15.24 11.63 3.32
C LEU A 161 -16.74 11.34 3.52
N LYS A 162 -17.13 10.62 4.57
CA LYS A 162 -18.52 10.35 4.91
C LYS A 162 -19.31 11.63 5.22
N GLY A 163 -18.64 12.66 5.72
CA GLY A 163 -19.26 13.98 5.98
C GLY A 163 -19.42 14.83 4.71
N ASP A 164 -18.56 14.66 3.72
CA ASP A 164 -18.43 15.55 2.55
C ASP A 164 -18.73 14.87 1.20
N TYR A 165 -18.60 13.55 1.10
CA TYR A 165 -18.80 12.75 -0.12
C TYR A 165 -17.92 13.19 -1.31
N SER A 166 -16.75 13.71 -1.04
CA SER A 166 -15.77 14.09 -2.07
C SER A 166 -15.27 12.86 -2.83
N ASP A 167 -14.97 13.04 -4.12
CA ASP A 167 -14.29 11.99 -4.89
C ASP A 167 -12.87 11.80 -4.37
N TYR A 168 -12.49 10.55 -4.15
CA TYR A 168 -11.19 10.16 -3.63
C TYR A 168 -10.70 8.90 -4.35
N SER A 169 -9.49 8.95 -4.89
CA SER A 169 -8.87 7.82 -5.59
C SER A 169 -7.40 7.69 -5.29
N VAL A 170 -6.89 6.46 -5.39
CA VAL A 170 -5.47 6.14 -5.33
C VAL A 170 -5.00 5.76 -6.71
N SER A 171 -3.99 6.46 -7.24
CA SER A 171 -3.25 6.11 -8.45
C SER A 171 -2.09 5.20 -8.07
N ILE A 172 -2.04 4.00 -8.65
CA ILE A 172 -0.96 3.04 -8.51
C ILE A 172 -0.13 3.09 -9.80
N ILE A 173 1.15 3.48 -9.69
CA ILE A 173 2.00 3.84 -10.83
C ILE A 173 3.24 2.93 -10.81
N GLY A 174 3.43 2.17 -11.89
CA GLY A 174 4.60 1.30 -12.06
C GLY A 174 5.76 2.04 -12.70
N PHE A 175 6.98 1.69 -12.26
CA PHE A 175 8.22 2.18 -12.82
C PHE A 175 9.22 1.05 -13.01
N ASP A 176 9.98 1.11 -14.12
CA ASP A 176 11.23 0.37 -14.30
C ASP A 176 12.37 1.39 -14.37
N GLY A 177 13.17 1.42 -13.28
CA GLY A 177 14.07 2.53 -13.01
C GLY A 177 13.30 3.85 -12.93
N GLU A 178 13.64 4.82 -13.78
CA GLU A 178 12.99 6.14 -13.86
C GLU A 178 11.84 6.18 -14.89
N THR A 179 11.62 5.09 -15.64
CA THR A 179 10.61 5.04 -16.68
C THR A 179 9.28 4.53 -16.14
N GLN A 180 8.23 5.34 -16.25
CA GLN A 180 6.88 4.89 -15.93
C GLN A 180 6.44 3.81 -16.92
N THR A 181 5.99 2.66 -16.39
CA THR A 181 5.56 1.50 -17.19
C THR A 181 4.05 1.43 -17.36
N GLY A 182 3.31 1.83 -16.33
CA GLY A 182 1.85 1.79 -16.36
C GLY A 182 1.20 2.52 -15.19
N LYS A 183 -0.13 2.56 -15.19
CA LYS A 183 -0.93 3.20 -14.14
C LYS A 183 -2.28 2.50 -14.00
N VAL A 184 -2.74 2.38 -12.75
CA VAL A 184 -4.09 1.93 -12.39
C VAL A 184 -4.68 2.92 -11.40
N ASP A 185 -5.89 3.42 -11.64
CA ASP A 185 -6.60 4.31 -10.72
C ASP A 185 -7.66 3.52 -9.96
N VAL A 186 -7.68 3.68 -8.64
CA VAL A 186 -8.56 2.95 -7.71
C VAL A 186 -9.46 3.96 -6.99
N PRO A 187 -10.74 4.08 -7.36
CA PRO A 187 -11.68 4.92 -6.64
C PRO A 187 -11.99 4.30 -5.27
N LEU A 188 -11.78 5.05 -4.20
CA LEU A 188 -12.16 4.72 -2.82
C LEU A 188 -13.39 5.53 -2.36
N ALA A 189 -13.69 6.66 -3.03
CA ALA A 189 -14.96 7.35 -2.94
C ALA A 189 -15.28 7.97 -4.31
N ALA A 190 -16.50 7.76 -4.81
CA ALA A 190 -17.01 8.35 -6.05
C ALA A 190 -18.53 8.29 -6.09
N ASN A 191 -19.16 9.27 -6.75
CA ASN A 191 -20.61 9.31 -6.97
C ASN A 191 -21.44 9.14 -5.66
N ASN A 192 -21.05 9.81 -4.59
CA ASN A 192 -21.64 9.74 -3.25
C ASN A 192 -21.60 8.32 -2.62
N LYS A 193 -20.66 7.49 -3.03
CA LYS A 193 -20.40 6.18 -2.43
C LYS A 193 -18.96 6.10 -1.98
N ILE A 194 -18.75 5.59 -0.78
CA ILE A 194 -17.42 5.36 -0.21
C ILE A 194 -17.21 3.85 -0.07
N VAL A 195 -16.06 3.37 -0.49
CA VAL A 195 -15.67 1.97 -0.31
C VAL A 195 -15.45 1.72 1.18
N ALA A 196 -16.21 0.77 1.74
CA ALA A 196 -16.22 0.48 3.18
C ALA A 196 -15.48 -0.81 3.55
N ASP A 197 -14.85 -1.46 2.60
CA ASP A 197 -14.13 -2.71 2.78
C ASP A 197 -12.93 -2.78 1.84
N TRP A 198 -12.12 -3.82 2.00
CA TRP A 198 -11.02 -4.11 1.10
C TRP A 198 -11.48 -4.34 -0.35
N ASN A 199 -10.88 -3.63 -1.29
CA ASN A 199 -11.08 -3.79 -2.73
C ASN A 199 -9.84 -4.41 -3.37
N THR A 200 -9.98 -5.58 -3.99
CA THR A 200 -8.88 -6.23 -4.72
C THR A 200 -8.78 -5.63 -6.14
N VAL A 201 -7.60 -5.15 -6.48
CA VAL A 201 -7.30 -4.43 -7.73
C VAL A 201 -6.25 -5.21 -8.53
N GLY A 202 -6.53 -5.49 -9.80
CA GLY A 202 -5.56 -6.08 -10.73
C GLY A 202 -4.48 -5.06 -11.14
N LEU A 203 -3.24 -5.48 -11.16
CA LEU A 203 -2.06 -4.65 -11.45
C LEU A 203 -1.35 -5.01 -12.77
N ASP A 204 -1.89 -5.90 -13.55
CA ASP A 204 -1.32 -6.37 -14.84
C ASP A 204 -0.99 -5.21 -15.81
N LYS A 205 -1.72 -4.10 -15.73
CA LYS A 205 -1.47 -2.89 -16.53
C LYS A 205 -0.19 -2.14 -16.14
N LEU A 206 0.42 -2.44 -15.02
CA LEU A 206 1.69 -1.84 -14.63
C LEU A 206 2.88 -2.40 -15.43
N GLY A 207 2.74 -3.61 -16.01
CA GLY A 207 3.84 -4.30 -16.69
C GLY A 207 4.91 -4.78 -15.69
N VAL A 208 6.13 -4.97 -16.18
CA VAL A 208 7.27 -5.32 -15.33
C VAL A 208 7.78 -4.04 -14.65
N VAL A 209 8.00 -4.12 -13.34
CA VAL A 209 8.40 -2.97 -12.52
C VAL A 209 9.55 -3.28 -11.58
N THR A 210 10.34 -2.28 -11.25
CA THR A 210 11.29 -2.26 -10.13
C THR A 210 10.77 -1.41 -8.97
N LYS A 211 9.72 -0.60 -9.20
CA LYS A 211 9.11 0.26 -8.17
C LYS A 211 7.63 0.50 -8.47
N ILE A 212 6.82 0.55 -7.42
CA ILE A 212 5.43 1.00 -7.44
C ILE A 212 5.33 2.25 -6.57
N ILE A 213 4.72 3.31 -7.09
CA ILE A 213 4.41 4.56 -6.38
C ILE A 213 2.90 4.69 -6.26
N PHE A 214 2.44 5.16 -5.12
CA PHE A 214 1.04 5.46 -4.88
C PHE A 214 0.84 6.97 -4.74
N SER A 215 -0.24 7.50 -5.35
CA SER A 215 -0.58 8.91 -5.23
C SER A 215 -2.08 9.09 -5.06
N VAL A 216 -2.48 9.95 -4.13
CA VAL A 216 -3.89 10.25 -3.85
C VAL A 216 -4.36 11.41 -4.70
N GLU A 217 -5.54 11.27 -5.30
CA GLU A 217 -6.30 12.36 -5.91
C GLU A 217 -7.61 12.52 -5.16
N CYS A 218 -7.86 13.74 -4.65
CA CYS A 218 -9.08 14.08 -3.94
C CYS A 218 -9.61 15.44 -4.39
N SER A 219 -10.92 15.57 -4.54
CA SER A 219 -11.59 16.83 -4.87
C SER A 219 -11.56 17.80 -3.68
N ASP A 220 -11.72 17.31 -2.46
CA ASP A 220 -11.49 18.09 -1.23
C ASP A 220 -9.98 18.19 -0.94
N LYS A 221 -9.46 19.43 -0.91
CA LYS A 221 -8.05 19.72 -0.63
C LYS A 221 -7.68 19.62 0.86
N MET A 222 -8.67 19.49 1.73
CA MET A 222 -8.48 19.33 3.16
C MET A 222 -8.63 17.88 3.61
N ALA A 223 -9.01 16.97 2.70
CA ALA A 223 -9.14 15.56 3.01
C ALA A 223 -7.79 14.95 3.42
N PRO A 224 -7.79 14.09 4.44
CA PRO A 224 -6.61 13.28 4.78
C PRO A 224 -6.23 12.38 3.59
N THR A 225 -4.95 12.36 3.22
CA THR A 225 -4.44 11.58 2.08
C THR A 225 -3.90 10.22 2.51
N TYR A 226 -4.66 9.54 3.39
CA TYR A 226 -4.34 8.21 3.93
C TYR A 226 -5.18 7.13 3.28
N PHE A 227 -4.58 5.97 3.04
CA PHE A 227 -5.24 4.75 2.62
C PHE A 227 -4.48 3.53 3.16
N CYS A 228 -5.02 2.33 3.00
CA CYS A 228 -4.38 1.10 3.44
C CYS A 228 -4.20 0.14 2.26
N ILE A 229 -3.12 -0.64 2.27
CA ILE A 229 -2.88 -1.73 1.31
C ILE A 229 -2.52 -3.01 2.03
N ASP A 230 -2.91 -4.13 1.41
CA ASP A 230 -2.64 -5.48 1.89
C ASP A 230 -2.60 -6.45 0.71
N ASP A 231 -2.14 -7.69 0.93
CA ASP A 231 -2.09 -8.76 -0.07
C ASP A 231 -1.54 -8.27 -1.42
N LEU A 232 -0.36 -7.60 -1.41
CA LEU A 232 0.34 -7.26 -2.65
C LEU A 232 0.93 -8.54 -3.26
N VAL A 233 0.37 -8.93 -4.41
CA VAL A 233 0.75 -10.13 -5.15
C VAL A 233 1.60 -9.76 -6.35
N TYR A 234 2.72 -10.46 -6.55
CA TYR A 234 3.55 -10.34 -7.74
C TYR A 234 4.09 -11.69 -8.19
N SER A 235 4.50 -11.78 -9.45
CA SER A 235 5.20 -12.94 -10.01
C SER A 235 6.60 -12.57 -10.49
N GLU A 236 7.47 -13.59 -10.49
CA GLU A 236 8.87 -13.52 -10.92
C GLU A 236 9.07 -14.16 -12.28
#